data_ba47f5aec6debdce231d1aeb1b17eaf1
#
_entry.id   ba47f5aec6debdce231d1aeb1b17eaf1
#
_cell.length_a   1.000
_cell.length_b   1.000
_cell.length_c   1.000
_cell.angle_alpha   90.00
_cell.angle_beta   90.00
_cell.angle_gamma   90.00
#
_symmetry.space_group_name_H-M   'P 1'
#
loop_
_entity.id
_entity.type
_entity.pdbx_description
1 polymer ?
#
loop_
_entity_poly.entity_id
_entity_poly.type
_entity_poly.pdbx_seq_one_letter_code
_entity_poly.pdbx_strand_id
1 'polypeptide(L)'
;KINERFKSFQKNKKIVCCSIPYESSNKKMDKKDTILNWWNTFEQKSISMSLKFNCMAITDINNCYGSIYTHSIAWAVETKNIAKKDHSDTLLGNKIDKIIQDMSYGQTNGIPQGSVLTDFIAEIVLGYADEQISSEINKNKIKDYSILRYRDDYRIFAQNEYDLNVILKIITEVLSELN
;
A
#
# COMPACT_ATOMS: atom_id res chain seq x y z
N LYS A 1 5.01 16.85 3.39
CA LYS A 1 4.42 15.80 4.25
C LYS A 1 4.14 14.51 3.47
N ILE A 2 3.32 14.53 2.40
CA ILE A 2 3.03 13.32 1.60
C ILE A 2 4.32 12.71 1.02
N ASN A 3 5.21 13.50 0.43
CA ASN A 3 6.50 13.02 -0.07
C ASN A 3 7.38 12.41 1.04
N GLU A 4 7.29 12.91 2.26
CA GLU A 4 7.98 12.34 3.42
C GLU A 4 7.40 10.97 3.80
N ARG A 5 6.07 10.80 3.68
CA ARG A 5 5.42 9.49 3.90
C ARG A 5 5.89 8.45 2.88
N PHE A 6 5.88 8.80 1.57
CA PHE A 6 6.42 7.90 0.55
C PHE A 6 7.90 7.56 0.77
N LYS A 7 8.73 8.53 1.16
CA LYS A 7 10.12 8.26 1.54
C LYS A 7 10.23 7.34 2.76
N SER A 8 9.28 7.41 3.70
CA SER A 8 9.21 6.49 4.84
C SER A 8 8.88 5.07 4.38
N PHE A 9 7.85 4.92 3.54
CA PHE A 9 7.44 3.62 2.98
C PHE A 9 8.59 2.94 2.22
N GLN A 10 9.36 3.70 1.42
CA GLN A 10 10.50 3.20 0.66
C GLN A 10 11.69 2.72 1.51
N LYS A 11 11.76 3.09 2.80
CA LYS A 11 12.82 2.60 3.70
C LYS A 11 12.64 1.12 4.06
N ASN A 12 11.43 0.60 3.92
CA ASN A 12 11.16 -0.81 4.19
C ASN A 12 11.78 -1.68 3.09
N LYS A 13 12.78 -2.49 3.48
CA LYS A 13 13.47 -3.40 2.57
C LYS A 13 12.79 -4.77 2.45
N LYS A 14 11.88 -5.09 3.36
CA LYS A 14 11.17 -6.38 3.39
C LYS A 14 9.86 -6.34 2.62
N ILE A 15 9.16 -5.20 2.65
CA ILE A 15 7.98 -4.94 1.84
C ILE A 15 8.36 -3.87 0.82
N VAL A 16 8.40 -4.23 -0.44
CA VAL A 16 8.83 -3.36 -1.54
C VAL A 16 7.62 -3.01 -2.39
N CYS A 17 7.17 -1.76 -2.28
CA CYS A 17 6.17 -1.22 -3.19
C CYS A 17 6.81 -0.92 -4.55
N CYS A 18 6.29 -1.52 -5.61
CA CYS A 18 6.75 -1.36 -6.99
C CYS A 18 5.88 -0.40 -7.81
N SER A 19 4.83 0.18 -7.21
CA SER A 19 3.86 1.09 -7.83
C SER A 19 3.91 2.52 -7.28
N ILE A 20 4.99 2.89 -6.60
CA ILE A 20 5.13 4.25 -6.06
C ILE A 20 5.05 5.27 -7.19
N PRO A 21 4.17 6.27 -7.08
CA PRO A 21 4.07 7.33 -8.06
C PRO A 21 5.39 8.11 -8.18
N TYR A 22 5.82 8.37 -9.38
CA TYR A 22 6.99 9.19 -9.67
C TYR A 22 6.63 10.28 -10.69
N GLU A 23 7.37 11.38 -10.65
CA GLU A 23 7.19 12.46 -11.62
C GLU A 23 7.74 12.03 -12.97
N SER A 24 6.89 12.08 -14.00
CA SER A 24 7.28 11.71 -15.36
C SER A 24 8.18 12.77 -15.96
N SER A 25 9.29 12.35 -16.55
CA SER A 25 10.23 13.22 -17.26
C SER A 25 9.75 13.60 -18.65
N ASN A 26 8.82 12.85 -19.25
CA ASN A 26 8.32 13.09 -20.61
C ASN A 26 6.90 12.55 -20.81
N LYS A 27 5.91 13.45 -20.88
CA LYS A 27 4.48 13.14 -21.06
C LYS A 27 4.14 12.19 -22.22
N LYS A 28 4.98 12.15 -23.27
CA LYS A 28 4.75 11.27 -24.45
C LYS A 28 5.20 9.83 -24.24
N MET A 29 5.99 9.55 -23.20
CA MET A 29 6.58 8.22 -22.95
C MET A 29 6.01 7.52 -21.71
N ASP A 30 5.07 8.13 -21.00
CA ASP A 30 4.55 7.67 -19.69
C ASP A 30 4.11 6.20 -19.66
N LYS A 31 3.38 5.74 -20.70
CA LYS A 31 2.92 4.34 -20.75
C LYS A 31 4.06 3.36 -20.88
N LYS A 32 5.05 3.67 -21.72
CA LYS A 32 6.22 2.81 -21.93
C LYS A 32 7.07 2.74 -20.66
N ASP A 33 7.32 3.89 -20.04
CA ASP A 33 8.12 3.97 -18.81
C ASP A 33 7.42 3.25 -17.65
N THR A 34 6.10 3.37 -17.54
CA THR A 34 5.30 2.63 -16.55
C THR A 34 5.39 1.12 -16.74
N ILE A 35 5.24 0.62 -17.98
CA ILE A 35 5.33 -0.81 -18.29
C ILE A 35 6.74 -1.34 -18.03
N LEU A 36 7.78 -0.61 -18.47
CA LEU A 36 9.16 -1.00 -18.22
C LEU A 36 9.52 -1.00 -16.74
N ASN A 37 9.03 0.00 -15.99
CA ASN A 37 9.24 0.07 -14.56
C ASN A 37 8.54 -1.09 -13.83
N TRP A 38 7.28 -1.39 -14.19
CA TRP A 38 6.57 -2.56 -13.67
C TRP A 38 7.34 -3.86 -13.95
N TRP A 39 7.76 -4.07 -15.22
CA TRP A 39 8.52 -5.25 -15.60
C TRP A 39 9.82 -5.41 -14.81
N ASN A 40 10.62 -4.35 -14.74
CA ASN A 40 11.92 -4.38 -14.08
C ASN A 40 11.80 -4.46 -12.55
N THR A 41 10.83 -3.77 -11.96
CA THR A 41 10.74 -3.68 -10.50
C THR A 41 9.87 -4.77 -9.89
N PHE A 42 8.82 -5.21 -10.53
CA PHE A 42 7.91 -6.22 -10.00
C PHE A 42 8.21 -7.60 -10.53
N GLU A 43 8.19 -7.81 -11.85
CA GLU A 43 8.39 -9.14 -12.44
C GLU A 43 9.82 -9.66 -12.25
N GLN A 44 10.84 -8.86 -12.57
CA GLN A 44 12.23 -9.30 -12.44
C GLN A 44 12.64 -9.52 -10.98
N LYS A 45 12.16 -8.68 -10.07
CA LYS A 45 12.36 -8.92 -8.63
C LYS A 45 11.64 -10.17 -8.15
N SER A 46 10.42 -10.42 -8.62
CA SER A 46 9.67 -11.63 -8.28
C SER A 46 10.44 -12.90 -8.67
N ILE A 47 10.99 -12.96 -9.89
CA ILE A 47 11.82 -14.07 -10.34
C ILE A 47 13.06 -14.21 -9.43
N SER A 48 13.75 -13.09 -9.14
CA SER A 48 14.92 -13.11 -8.27
C SER A 48 14.61 -13.59 -6.84
N MET A 49 13.41 -13.23 -6.30
CA MET A 49 12.98 -13.69 -4.98
C MET A 49 12.60 -15.17 -4.98
N SER A 50 11.97 -15.66 -6.05
CA SER A 50 11.64 -17.10 -6.20
C SER A 50 12.87 -18.01 -6.20
N LEU A 51 14.05 -17.48 -6.50
CA LEU A 51 15.32 -18.23 -6.38
C LEU A 51 15.88 -18.26 -4.97
N LYS A 52 15.39 -17.41 -4.05
CA LYS A 52 15.90 -17.26 -2.69
C LYS A 52 15.00 -17.89 -1.63
N PHE A 53 13.71 -17.99 -1.91
CA PHE A 53 12.70 -18.47 -0.99
C PHE A 53 12.05 -19.75 -1.51
N ASN A 54 11.69 -20.65 -0.58
CA ASN A 54 11.12 -21.95 -0.94
C ASN A 54 9.61 -21.91 -1.18
N CYS A 55 8.93 -20.92 -0.62
CA CYS A 55 7.47 -20.75 -0.69
C CYS A 55 7.10 -19.38 -1.22
N MET A 56 6.08 -19.33 -2.06
CA MET A 56 5.50 -18.08 -2.59
C MET A 56 3.98 -18.16 -2.54
N ALA A 57 3.35 -17.05 -2.17
CA ALA A 57 1.91 -16.83 -2.33
C ALA A 57 1.67 -15.59 -3.17
N ILE A 58 0.62 -15.63 -3.98
CA ILE A 58 0.12 -14.50 -4.76
C ILE A 58 -1.30 -14.23 -4.29
N THR A 59 -1.59 -12.99 -3.97
CA THR A 59 -2.92 -12.54 -3.57
C THR A 59 -3.15 -11.11 -4.02
N ASP A 60 -4.41 -10.72 -4.15
CA ASP A 60 -4.84 -9.37 -4.47
C ASP A 60 -5.87 -8.86 -3.45
N ILE A 61 -6.08 -7.54 -3.41
CA ILE A 61 -7.13 -6.93 -2.59
C ILE A 61 -8.39 -6.82 -3.44
N ASN A 62 -9.37 -7.67 -3.14
CA ASN A 62 -10.65 -7.62 -3.84
C ASN A 62 -11.33 -6.25 -3.65
N ASN A 63 -11.75 -5.64 -4.77
CA ASN A 63 -12.42 -4.34 -4.80
C ASN A 63 -11.65 -3.24 -4.01
N CYS A 64 -10.32 -3.19 -4.17
CA CYS A 64 -9.42 -2.35 -3.37
C CYS A 64 -9.94 -0.90 -3.20
N TYR A 65 -10.25 -0.21 -4.29
CA TYR A 65 -10.72 1.19 -4.26
C TYR A 65 -12.08 1.33 -3.60
N GLY A 66 -12.99 0.40 -3.86
CA GLY A 66 -14.34 0.41 -3.28
C GLY A 66 -14.38 0.03 -1.80
N SER A 67 -13.31 -0.60 -1.31
CA SER A 67 -13.20 -1.06 0.08
C SER A 67 -12.44 -0.10 0.99
N ILE A 68 -11.67 0.86 0.44
CA ILE A 68 -10.89 1.80 1.27
C ILE A 68 -11.84 2.63 2.16
N TYR A 69 -11.67 2.50 3.48
CA TYR A 69 -12.31 3.37 4.44
C TYR A 69 -11.69 4.78 4.36
N THR A 70 -12.48 5.81 4.04
CA THR A 70 -11.91 7.13 3.70
C THR A 70 -11.10 7.75 4.84
N HIS A 71 -11.47 7.50 6.10
CA HIS A 71 -10.70 7.95 7.26
C HIS A 71 -9.29 7.33 7.34
N SER A 72 -9.05 6.19 6.67
CA SER A 72 -7.71 5.61 6.58
C SER A 72 -6.73 6.51 5.83
N ILE A 73 -7.22 7.39 4.96
CA ILE A 73 -6.43 8.44 4.28
C ILE A 73 -5.82 9.38 5.31
N ALA A 74 -6.63 9.85 6.26
CA ALA A 74 -6.16 10.71 7.34
C ALA A 74 -5.13 9.98 8.22
N TRP A 75 -5.34 8.70 8.52
CA TRP A 75 -4.39 7.90 9.30
C TRP A 75 -3.06 7.69 8.57
N ALA A 76 -3.11 7.49 7.26
CA ALA A 76 -1.91 7.30 6.43
C ALA A 76 -1.06 8.56 6.31
N VAL A 77 -1.69 9.73 6.23
CA VAL A 77 -1.01 11.03 6.08
C VAL A 77 -0.50 11.56 7.43
N GLU A 78 -1.34 11.48 8.49
CA GLU A 78 -1.06 12.11 9.80
C GLU A 78 -0.52 11.15 10.85
N THR A 79 -0.93 9.96 10.88
CA THR A 79 -0.95 8.84 11.83
C THR A 79 -2.33 8.69 12.48
N LYS A 80 -2.72 7.44 12.78
CA LYS A 80 -4.03 7.10 13.36
C LYS A 80 -4.31 7.88 14.67
N ASN A 81 -3.27 8.05 15.51
CA ASN A 81 -3.40 8.75 16.79
C ASN A 81 -3.64 10.26 16.64
N ILE A 82 -2.98 10.91 15.70
CA ILE A 82 -3.14 12.35 15.44
C ILE A 82 -4.51 12.59 14.81
N ALA A 83 -4.86 11.85 13.77
CA ALA A 83 -6.13 11.99 13.07
C ALA A 83 -7.36 11.73 13.96
N LYS A 84 -7.25 10.82 14.95
CA LYS A 84 -8.33 10.57 15.92
C LYS A 84 -8.46 11.62 17.01
N LYS A 85 -7.40 12.37 17.31
CA LYS A 85 -7.43 13.42 18.34
C LYS A 85 -7.85 14.78 17.80
N ASP A 86 -7.51 15.06 16.56
CA ASP A 86 -7.78 16.32 15.89
C ASP A 86 -8.55 16.05 14.61
N HIS A 87 -9.84 16.38 14.62
CA HIS A 87 -10.74 16.24 13.46
C HIS A 87 -10.85 17.53 12.63
N SER A 88 -10.00 18.52 12.90
CA SER A 88 -10.03 19.79 12.20
C SER A 88 -9.57 19.66 10.74
N ASP A 89 -10.12 20.50 9.86
CA ASP A 89 -9.69 20.62 8.46
C ASP A 89 -8.30 21.27 8.31
N THR A 90 -7.62 21.58 9.41
CA THR A 90 -6.23 22.08 9.39
C THR A 90 -5.23 20.98 9.06
N LEU A 91 -5.58 19.71 9.36
CA LEU A 91 -4.80 18.55 9.00
C LEU A 91 -5.06 18.17 7.55
N LEU A 92 -3.98 18.04 6.77
CA LEU A 92 -4.06 17.71 5.34
C LEU A 92 -4.81 16.40 5.09
N GLY A 93 -4.57 15.38 5.90
CA GLY A 93 -5.23 14.08 5.80
C GLY A 93 -6.74 14.17 6.01
N ASN A 94 -7.19 14.91 7.03
CA ASN A 94 -8.62 15.13 7.29
C ASN A 94 -9.30 15.92 6.16
N LYS A 95 -8.58 16.91 5.61
CA LYS A 95 -9.10 17.69 4.48
C LYS A 95 -9.29 16.85 3.23
N ILE A 96 -8.35 15.96 2.92
CA ILE A 96 -8.46 15.02 1.78
C ILE A 96 -9.63 14.06 2.02
N ASP A 97 -9.71 13.44 3.20
CA ASP A 97 -10.78 12.55 3.61
C ASP A 97 -12.17 13.21 3.40
N LYS A 98 -12.36 14.43 3.92
CA LYS A 98 -13.60 15.16 3.76
C LYS A 98 -13.96 15.44 2.30
N ILE A 99 -12.98 15.87 1.48
CA ILE A 99 -13.22 16.10 0.05
C ILE A 99 -13.66 14.81 -0.66
N ILE A 100 -13.05 13.67 -0.35
CA ILE A 100 -13.44 12.38 -0.93
C ILE A 100 -14.87 11.99 -0.51
N GLN A 101 -15.23 12.19 0.77
CA GLN A 101 -16.59 11.95 1.24
C GLN A 101 -17.60 12.87 0.54
N ASP A 102 -17.30 14.15 0.38
CA ASP A 102 -18.16 15.13 -0.30
C ASP A 102 -18.38 14.72 -1.79
N MET A 103 -17.37 14.16 -2.45
CA MET A 103 -17.49 13.61 -3.81
C MET A 103 -18.39 12.37 -3.88
N SER A 104 -18.64 11.69 -2.76
CA SER A 104 -19.39 10.45 -2.64
C SER A 104 -20.65 10.60 -1.76
N TYR A 105 -21.29 11.77 -1.75
CA TYR A 105 -22.49 12.05 -0.98
C TYR A 105 -22.35 11.75 0.52
N GLY A 106 -21.19 11.97 1.10
CA GLY A 106 -20.90 11.71 2.51
C GLY A 106 -20.62 10.25 2.85
N GLN A 107 -20.46 9.38 1.85
CA GLN A 107 -20.08 7.98 2.10
C GLN A 107 -18.62 7.90 2.57
N THR A 108 -18.38 7.03 3.53
CA THR A 108 -17.04 6.81 4.13
C THR A 108 -16.34 5.57 3.58
N ASN A 109 -17.01 4.78 2.73
CA ASN A 109 -16.45 3.59 2.09
C ASN A 109 -16.27 3.84 0.61
N GLY A 110 -15.07 3.52 0.15
CA GLY A 110 -14.66 3.61 -1.24
C GLY A 110 -14.13 4.97 -1.65
N ILE A 111 -13.18 4.91 -2.56
CA ILE A 111 -12.67 6.07 -3.31
C ILE A 111 -12.96 5.88 -4.79
N PRO A 112 -13.19 6.94 -5.57
CA PRO A 112 -13.43 6.82 -7.01
C PRO A 112 -12.26 6.10 -7.70
N GLN A 113 -12.56 5.23 -8.66
CA GLN A 113 -11.54 4.55 -9.47
C GLN A 113 -11.37 5.24 -10.83
N GLY A 114 -10.16 5.19 -11.38
CA GLY A 114 -9.88 5.59 -12.77
C GLY A 114 -9.19 6.94 -12.93
N SER A 115 -8.72 7.57 -11.86
CA SER A 115 -7.89 8.78 -11.95
C SER A 115 -6.51 8.58 -11.32
N VAL A 116 -5.50 9.27 -11.85
CA VAL A 116 -4.14 9.30 -11.28
C VAL A 116 -4.14 9.82 -9.84
N LEU A 117 -5.04 10.75 -9.51
CA LEU A 117 -5.17 11.29 -8.17
C LEU A 117 -5.64 10.22 -7.17
N THR A 118 -6.64 9.43 -7.55
CA THR A 118 -7.17 8.37 -6.69
C THR A 118 -6.22 7.20 -6.59
N ASP A 119 -5.46 6.88 -7.65
CA ASP A 119 -4.34 5.94 -7.59
C ASP A 119 -3.28 6.39 -6.58
N PHE A 120 -2.95 7.69 -6.59
CA PHE A 120 -2.02 8.28 -5.63
C PHE A 120 -2.53 8.21 -4.19
N ILE A 121 -3.82 8.46 -3.96
CA ILE A 121 -4.44 8.35 -2.62
C ILE A 121 -4.46 6.89 -2.16
N ALA A 122 -4.82 5.95 -3.04
CA ALA A 122 -4.77 4.51 -2.73
C ALA A 122 -3.35 4.08 -2.31
N GLU A 123 -2.31 4.52 -3.03
CA GLU A 123 -0.92 4.21 -2.69
C GLU A 123 -0.47 4.77 -1.34
N ILE A 124 -0.99 5.91 -0.89
CA ILE A 124 -0.71 6.42 0.47
C ILE A 124 -1.32 5.49 1.53
N VAL A 125 -2.57 5.05 1.34
CA VAL A 125 -3.25 4.13 2.26
C VAL A 125 -2.57 2.76 2.28
N LEU A 126 -2.26 2.21 1.11
CA LEU A 126 -1.57 0.92 0.99
C LEU A 126 -0.14 0.97 1.55
N GLY A 127 0.57 2.08 1.38
CA GLY A 127 1.88 2.27 2.01
C GLY A 127 1.79 2.31 3.54
N TYR A 128 0.72 2.89 4.09
CA TYR A 128 0.45 2.83 5.52
C TYR A 128 0.11 1.39 5.96
N ALA A 129 -0.66 0.65 5.17
CA ALA A 129 -0.90 -0.78 5.40
C ALA A 129 0.42 -1.57 5.45
N ASP A 130 1.32 -1.33 4.50
CA ASP A 130 2.65 -1.98 4.47
C ASP A 130 3.46 -1.71 5.75
N GLU A 131 3.41 -0.50 6.32
CA GLU A 131 4.04 -0.19 7.61
C GLU A 131 3.42 -1.00 8.76
N GLN A 132 2.09 -1.13 8.81
CA GLN A 132 1.39 -1.92 9.83
C GLN A 132 1.69 -3.42 9.68
N ILE A 133 1.63 -3.95 8.46
CA ILE A 133 1.98 -5.35 8.15
C ILE A 133 3.41 -5.65 8.60
N SER A 134 4.37 -4.78 8.27
CA SER A 134 5.77 -4.95 8.69
C SER A 134 5.92 -4.96 10.21
N SER A 135 5.19 -4.10 10.91
CA SER A 135 5.18 -4.04 12.38
C SER A 135 4.65 -5.35 12.99
N GLU A 136 3.51 -5.86 12.47
CA GLU A 136 2.91 -7.09 12.97
C GLU A 136 3.77 -8.34 12.68
N ILE A 137 4.38 -8.42 11.49
CA ILE A 137 5.31 -9.51 11.16
C ILE A 137 6.51 -9.49 12.11
N ASN A 138 7.05 -8.31 12.44
CA ASN A 138 8.16 -8.17 13.38
C ASN A 138 7.78 -8.63 14.80
N LYS A 139 6.55 -8.36 15.28
CA LYS A 139 6.04 -8.87 16.57
C LYS A 139 6.00 -10.40 16.59
N ASN A 140 5.67 -11.02 15.46
CA ASN A 140 5.67 -12.47 15.29
C ASN A 140 7.08 -13.06 15.10
N LYS A 141 8.14 -12.23 15.12
CA LYS A 141 9.56 -12.61 15.02
C LYS A 141 9.92 -13.33 13.70
N ILE A 142 9.14 -13.19 12.64
CA ILE A 142 9.46 -13.73 11.32
C ILE A 142 10.53 -12.84 10.69
N LYS A 143 11.68 -13.42 10.34
CA LYS A 143 12.83 -12.67 9.83
C LYS A 143 13.07 -12.88 8.33
N ASP A 144 12.85 -14.10 7.85
CA ASP A 144 13.22 -14.52 6.49
C ASP A 144 11.98 -14.52 5.59
N TYR A 145 11.60 -13.32 5.17
CA TYR A 145 10.51 -13.08 4.23
C TYR A 145 10.81 -11.89 3.33
N SER A 146 10.09 -11.80 2.23
CA SER A 146 10.02 -10.62 1.38
C SER A 146 8.62 -10.49 0.79
N ILE A 147 8.15 -9.27 0.64
CA ILE A 147 6.86 -8.98 0.02
C ILE A 147 7.11 -7.97 -1.11
N LEU A 148 6.60 -8.26 -2.29
CA LEU A 148 6.50 -7.31 -3.38
C LEU A 148 5.04 -6.92 -3.53
N ARG A 149 4.76 -5.61 -3.58
CA ARG A 149 3.43 -5.08 -3.84
C ARG A 149 3.44 -4.19 -5.08
N TYR A 150 2.48 -4.42 -5.94
CA TYR A 150 2.18 -3.53 -7.06
C TYR A 150 0.69 -3.18 -6.99
N ARG A 151 0.37 -1.97 -6.49
CA ARG A 151 -1.01 -1.55 -6.16
C ARG A 151 -1.64 -2.53 -5.17
N ASP A 152 -2.71 -3.20 -5.57
CA ASP A 152 -3.47 -4.23 -4.86
C ASP A 152 -2.87 -5.63 -4.95
N ASP A 153 -1.94 -5.89 -5.88
CA ASP A 153 -1.27 -7.17 -6.06
C ASP A 153 -0.13 -7.37 -5.05
N TYR A 154 -0.15 -8.49 -4.33
CA TYR A 154 0.88 -8.91 -3.39
C TYR A 154 1.53 -10.22 -3.84
N ARG A 155 2.86 -10.26 -3.83
CA ARG A 155 3.67 -11.48 -3.93
C ARG A 155 4.47 -11.63 -2.66
N ILE A 156 4.21 -12.71 -1.92
CA ILE A 156 4.76 -12.97 -0.60
C ILE A 156 5.70 -14.14 -0.71
N PHE A 157 6.91 -13.99 -0.19
CA PHE A 157 7.96 -14.99 -0.22
C PHE A 157 8.40 -15.32 1.20
N ALA A 158 8.50 -16.61 1.53
CA ALA A 158 8.95 -17.11 2.83
C ALA A 158 9.77 -18.40 2.68
N GLN A 159 10.52 -18.77 3.72
CA GLN A 159 11.31 -20.01 3.70
C GLN A 159 10.48 -21.27 3.96
N ASN A 160 9.32 -21.14 4.60
CA ASN A 160 8.44 -22.25 4.92
C ASN A 160 6.97 -21.83 4.88
N GLU A 161 6.09 -22.81 4.75
CA GLU A 161 4.63 -22.61 4.63
C GLU A 161 4.01 -22.01 5.91
N TYR A 162 4.54 -22.34 7.07
CA TYR A 162 4.02 -21.81 8.33
C TYR A 162 4.16 -20.27 8.38
N ASP A 163 5.38 -19.76 8.13
CA ASP A 163 5.63 -18.32 8.09
C ASP A 163 4.80 -17.64 7.00
N LEU A 164 4.69 -18.27 5.81
CA LEU A 164 3.87 -17.77 4.71
C LEU A 164 2.41 -17.60 5.12
N ASN A 165 1.82 -18.60 5.77
CA ASN A 165 0.42 -18.55 6.22
C ASN A 165 0.21 -17.53 7.34
N VAL A 166 1.18 -17.37 8.26
CA VAL A 166 1.12 -16.31 9.28
C VAL A 166 1.16 -14.93 8.64
N ILE A 167 2.03 -14.72 7.64
CA ILE A 167 2.11 -13.44 6.92
C ILE A 167 0.80 -13.15 6.17
N LEU A 168 0.23 -14.13 5.47
CA LEU A 168 -1.07 -13.99 4.78
C LEU A 168 -2.18 -13.58 5.76
N LYS A 169 -2.23 -14.22 6.93
CA LYS A 169 -3.18 -13.87 7.99
C LYS A 169 -2.99 -12.41 8.45
N ILE A 170 -1.75 -12.00 8.72
CA ILE A 170 -1.44 -10.62 9.14
C ILE A 170 -1.88 -9.61 8.07
N ILE A 171 -1.60 -9.87 6.79
CA ILE A 171 -2.03 -9.01 5.68
C ILE A 171 -3.55 -8.86 5.67
N THR A 172 -4.27 -9.97 5.79
CA THR A 172 -5.74 -9.99 5.81
C THR A 172 -6.29 -9.19 6.99
N GLU A 173 -5.74 -9.38 8.19
CA GLU A 173 -6.16 -8.66 9.41
C GLU A 173 -5.90 -7.15 9.30
N VAL A 174 -4.71 -6.74 8.86
CA VAL A 174 -4.36 -5.32 8.70
C VAL A 174 -5.23 -4.66 7.64
N LEU A 175 -5.43 -5.31 6.50
CA LEU A 175 -6.26 -4.75 5.43
C LEU A 175 -7.73 -4.64 5.84
N SER A 176 -8.25 -5.59 6.63
CA SER A 176 -9.63 -5.51 7.15
C SER A 176 -9.86 -4.35 8.12
N GLU A 177 -8.81 -3.84 8.78
CA GLU A 177 -8.91 -2.64 9.62
C GLU A 177 -8.99 -1.32 8.82
N LEU A 178 -8.69 -1.37 7.54
CA LEU A 178 -8.65 -0.21 6.62
C LEU A 178 -9.86 -0.18 5.66
N ASN A 179 -10.74 -1.18 5.80
CA ASN A 179 -11.99 -1.30 5.05
C ASN A 179 -13.17 -0.69 5.80
#